data_52e696820a7ca1f7c3c22620f4d08d61
#
_entry.id   52e696820a7ca1f7c3c22620f4d08d61
#
_cell.length_a   1.000
_cell.length_b   1.000
_cell.length_c   1.000
_cell.angle_alpha   90.00
_cell.angle_beta   90.00
_cell.angle_gamma   90.00
#
_symmetry.space_group_name_H-M   'P 1'
#
loop_
_entity.id
_entity.type
_entity.pdbx_description
1 polymer ?
#
loop_
_entity_poly.entity_id
_entity_poly.type
_entity_poly.pdbx_seq_one_letter_code
_entity_poly.pdbx_strand_id
1 'polypeptide(L)'
;MTICQTVSGVGAQEALPSSAPPGLRVRRSWWGGLLRALVAGLVLVAGLALPMVAPQPAQAVPPGTYAYVANFLDGTVSVINTATNTVVVTVPVGDAPWGVAVSPDGTRAYVTNRADGTVSVINTATDTVVATVPVGLEPLGVAVSPDGTRAYVTNFSANTVSVIKTNTNTVVATIPVGDAPIGVAVSPNGTRAYVTNSDDDTVSVIKTNTNTVVATIPVGDFPFGVAVSPDGTRAYVTNSDDDTVSVIRTNTNTVVATIPVGDVPQGVAVSRDGTRAYVINADDDTVSMINTATNTVVATIPVGDAPREVAVSPNGTRAYVTNANDDTVSVINTATNTVVATVPVDDLPFGVAIGVVPCPGHGKPGHGKPGHDRPNHGHRPALGKHTA
;
A
#
# COMPACT_ATOMS: atom_id res chain seq x y z
N MET A 1 -31.54 -66.02 -22.56
CA MET A 1 -32.49 -66.40 -21.53
C MET A 1 -31.92 -65.66 -20.29
N THR A 2 -32.38 -64.61 -19.84
CA THR A 2 -33.56 -64.17 -19.21
C THR A 2 -33.25 -62.74 -18.63
N ILE A 3 -33.93 -61.82 -19.16
CA ILE A 3 -34.76 -60.73 -18.63
C ILE A 3 -34.14 -59.63 -17.78
N CYS A 4 -34.30 -58.50 -18.33
CA CYS A 4 -34.46 -57.13 -17.86
C CYS A 4 -35.31 -56.98 -16.58
N GLN A 5 -34.94 -56.05 -15.67
CA GLN A 5 -35.94 -55.23 -15.00
C GLN A 5 -35.36 -53.88 -14.56
N THR A 6 -35.97 -52.86 -15.10
CA THR A 6 -35.94 -51.45 -14.71
C THR A 6 -36.68 -51.24 -13.38
N VAL A 7 -36.12 -50.45 -12.49
CA VAL A 7 -36.89 -49.78 -11.40
C VAL A 7 -36.57 -48.30 -11.43
N SER A 8 -37.52 -47.53 -11.84
CA SER A 8 -37.67 -46.10 -11.64
C SER A 8 -38.03 -45.84 -10.16
N GLY A 9 -37.26 -45.02 -9.51
CA GLY A 9 -37.55 -44.48 -8.20
C GLY A 9 -37.55 -42.96 -8.24
N VAL A 10 -38.72 -42.37 -8.27
CA VAL A 10 -38.99 -40.97 -8.05
C VAL A 10 -38.76 -40.70 -6.55
N GLY A 11 -37.74 -39.92 -6.20
CA GLY A 11 -37.47 -39.45 -4.87
C GLY A 11 -37.73 -37.92 -4.78
N ALA A 12 -38.68 -37.59 -3.94
CA ALA A 12 -39.23 -36.26 -3.71
C ALA A 12 -38.15 -35.24 -3.31
N GLN A 13 -38.21 -34.07 -3.91
CA GLN A 13 -37.57 -32.84 -3.42
C GLN A 13 -38.28 -32.42 -2.15
N GLU A 14 -37.64 -32.59 -1.00
CA GLU A 14 -38.00 -31.90 0.24
C GLU A 14 -37.56 -30.44 0.13
N ALA A 15 -38.52 -29.55 0.10
CA ALA A 15 -38.32 -28.13 0.23
C ALA A 15 -37.82 -27.81 1.67
N LEU A 16 -36.63 -27.24 1.77
CA LEU A 16 -36.11 -26.67 3.01
C LEU A 16 -36.89 -25.41 3.37
N PRO A 17 -37.22 -25.21 4.67
CA PRO A 17 -38.01 -24.05 5.09
C PRO A 17 -37.18 -22.75 5.02
N SER A 18 -37.73 -21.75 4.35
CA SER A 18 -37.25 -20.37 4.35
C SER A 18 -37.63 -19.71 5.67
N SER A 19 -36.68 -19.64 6.61
CA SER A 19 -36.59 -18.59 7.64
C SER A 19 -35.36 -18.81 8.50
N ALA A 20 -34.26 -18.17 8.14
CA ALA A 20 -33.14 -17.96 9.06
C ALA A 20 -33.46 -16.72 9.91
N PRO A 21 -33.20 -16.73 11.24
CA PRO A 21 -33.40 -15.57 12.08
C PRO A 21 -32.40 -14.46 11.69
N PRO A 22 -32.76 -13.18 11.78
CA PRO A 22 -31.84 -12.08 11.53
C PRO A 22 -30.81 -12.03 12.68
N GLY A 23 -29.50 -12.22 12.35
CA GLY A 23 -28.46 -11.99 13.33
C GLY A 23 -27.21 -12.87 13.26
N LEU A 24 -27.11 -13.86 12.36
CA LEU A 24 -25.87 -14.61 12.15
C LEU A 24 -25.35 -14.30 10.74
N ARG A 25 -24.62 -13.19 10.59
CA ARG A 25 -23.74 -13.03 9.42
C ARG A 25 -22.59 -14.03 9.59
N VAL A 26 -22.56 -15.06 8.74
CA VAL A 26 -21.40 -15.93 8.60
C VAL A 26 -20.28 -15.04 8.10
N ARG A 27 -19.24 -14.82 8.92
CA ARG A 27 -18.02 -14.13 8.49
C ARG A 27 -17.53 -14.82 7.21
N ARG A 28 -17.58 -14.11 6.08
CA ARG A 28 -16.99 -14.60 4.83
C ARG A 28 -15.50 -14.76 5.08
N SER A 29 -15.03 -16.02 5.16
CA SER A 29 -13.63 -16.27 5.41
C SER A 29 -12.83 -15.87 4.18
N TRP A 30 -11.92 -14.96 4.33
CA TRP A 30 -10.90 -14.51 3.37
C TRP A 30 -10.11 -15.65 2.70
N TRP A 31 -10.23 -16.85 3.25
CA TRP A 31 -9.52 -18.05 2.82
C TRP A 31 -10.11 -18.72 1.57
N GLY A 32 -11.29 -18.33 1.12
CA GLY A 32 -11.95 -18.96 -0.06
C GLY A 32 -11.21 -18.72 -1.37
N GLY A 33 -10.51 -17.60 -1.52
CA GLY A 33 -9.69 -17.28 -2.71
C GLY A 33 -8.30 -17.93 -2.68
N LEU A 34 -7.70 -18.07 -1.50
CA LEU A 34 -6.37 -18.65 -1.31
C LEU A 34 -6.33 -20.18 -1.48
N LEU A 35 -7.48 -20.90 -1.33
CA LEU A 35 -7.52 -22.36 -1.45
C LEU A 35 -7.45 -22.86 -2.90
N ARG A 36 -7.64 -21.98 -3.91
CA ARG A 36 -7.49 -22.38 -5.33
C ARG A 36 -6.04 -22.45 -5.80
N ALA A 37 -5.12 -21.78 -5.14
CA ALA A 37 -3.69 -21.76 -5.50
C ALA A 37 -2.87 -22.96 -4.97
N LEU A 38 -3.41 -23.79 -4.06
CA LEU A 38 -2.68 -24.88 -3.41
C LEU A 38 -2.77 -26.26 -4.12
N VAL A 39 -3.37 -26.37 -5.31
CA VAL A 39 -3.56 -27.66 -6.02
C VAL A 39 -2.75 -27.79 -7.32
N ALA A 40 -1.86 -26.89 -7.65
CA ALA A 40 -1.02 -27.02 -8.83
C ALA A 40 0.46 -27.17 -8.48
N GLY A 41 0.96 -28.41 -8.50
CA GLY A 41 2.38 -28.61 -8.77
C GLY A 41 3.20 -29.49 -7.85
N LEU A 42 2.89 -30.79 -7.74
CA LEU A 42 3.93 -31.78 -7.53
C LEU A 42 4.30 -32.37 -8.91
N VAL A 43 5.12 -31.68 -9.68
CA VAL A 43 5.80 -32.24 -10.84
C VAL A 43 7.25 -32.51 -10.43
N LEU A 44 7.57 -33.81 -10.28
CA LEU A 44 8.92 -34.31 -10.14
C LEU A 44 9.66 -34.04 -11.45
N VAL A 45 10.50 -33.01 -11.53
CA VAL A 45 11.40 -32.79 -12.68
C VAL A 45 12.79 -33.26 -12.31
N ALA A 46 13.19 -34.38 -12.93
CA ALA A 46 14.57 -34.87 -12.92
C ALA A 46 15.53 -33.82 -13.51
N GLY A 47 16.63 -33.61 -12.79
CA GLY A 47 17.77 -32.76 -13.08
C GLY A 47 18.03 -32.32 -14.52
N LEU A 48 17.73 -31.06 -14.80
CA LEU A 48 18.43 -30.27 -15.81
C LEU A 48 19.05 -29.10 -15.06
N ALA A 49 20.37 -29.06 -15.01
CA ALA A 49 21.11 -27.89 -14.51
C ALA A 49 20.77 -26.70 -15.41
N LEU A 50 19.92 -25.81 -14.90
CA LEU A 50 19.70 -24.53 -15.54
C LEU A 50 21.01 -23.73 -15.47
N PRO A 51 21.42 -23.04 -16.55
CA PRO A 51 22.56 -22.15 -16.49
C PRO A 51 22.30 -21.11 -15.41
N MET A 52 23.22 -20.98 -14.44
CA MET A 52 23.21 -19.83 -13.51
C MET A 52 23.32 -18.56 -14.36
N VAL A 53 22.23 -17.82 -14.48
CA VAL A 53 22.27 -16.46 -14.98
C VAL A 53 23.06 -15.68 -13.94
N ALA A 54 24.24 -15.21 -14.30
CA ALA A 54 25.03 -14.34 -13.44
C ALA A 54 24.15 -13.11 -13.10
N PRO A 55 24.15 -12.63 -11.83
CA PRO A 55 23.40 -11.43 -11.48
C PRO A 55 23.86 -10.29 -12.40
N GLN A 56 22.93 -9.72 -13.15
CA GLN A 56 23.23 -8.53 -13.94
C GLN A 56 23.65 -7.41 -12.99
N PRO A 57 24.72 -6.65 -13.35
CA PRO A 57 25.08 -5.49 -12.55
C PRO A 57 23.89 -4.56 -12.43
N ALA A 58 23.63 -4.07 -11.21
CA ALA A 58 22.58 -3.12 -10.94
C ALA A 58 22.68 -1.93 -11.91
N GLN A 59 21.72 -1.81 -12.82
CA GLN A 59 21.68 -0.72 -13.79
C GLN A 59 21.03 0.48 -13.11
N ALA A 60 21.67 1.66 -13.18
CA ALA A 60 21.11 2.86 -12.59
C ALA A 60 19.73 3.16 -13.21
N VAL A 61 18.71 3.29 -12.34
CA VAL A 61 17.35 3.65 -12.78
C VAL A 61 17.33 5.13 -13.18
N PRO A 62 16.84 5.48 -14.36
CA PRO A 62 16.70 6.87 -14.75
C PRO A 62 15.82 7.64 -13.77
N PRO A 63 16.07 8.94 -13.54
CA PRO A 63 15.16 9.77 -12.75
C PRO A 63 13.75 9.77 -13.36
N GLY A 64 12.73 9.63 -12.52
CA GLY A 64 11.37 9.53 -13.02
C GLY A 64 10.37 9.13 -11.94
N THR A 65 9.13 8.99 -12.34
CA THR A 65 8.07 8.46 -11.47
C THR A 65 7.88 6.98 -11.76
N TYR A 66 7.91 6.18 -10.70
CA TYR A 66 7.77 4.73 -10.79
C TYR A 66 6.70 4.23 -9.82
N ALA A 67 5.96 3.18 -10.22
CA ALA A 67 5.11 2.41 -9.35
C ALA A 67 5.82 1.10 -8.97
N TYR A 68 5.81 0.78 -7.68
CA TYR A 68 6.36 -0.44 -7.09
C TYR A 68 5.19 -1.33 -6.71
N VAL A 69 5.13 -2.54 -7.23
CA VAL A 69 4.03 -3.50 -7.07
C VAL A 69 4.55 -4.76 -6.42
N ALA A 70 4.00 -5.12 -5.26
CA ALA A 70 4.37 -6.35 -4.56
C ALA A 70 3.62 -7.55 -5.17
N ASN A 71 4.36 -8.55 -5.68
CA ASN A 71 3.85 -9.76 -6.30
C ASN A 71 3.95 -10.92 -5.28
N PHE A 72 2.80 -11.26 -4.70
CA PHE A 72 2.73 -12.09 -3.49
C PHE A 72 3.26 -13.52 -3.68
N LEU A 73 2.96 -14.16 -4.81
CA LEU A 73 3.37 -15.55 -5.04
C LEU A 73 4.83 -15.68 -5.50
N ASP A 74 5.35 -14.70 -6.22
CA ASP A 74 6.70 -14.77 -6.78
C ASP A 74 7.81 -14.27 -5.84
N GLY A 75 7.45 -13.66 -4.71
CA GLY A 75 8.45 -13.07 -3.82
C GLY A 75 9.21 -11.90 -4.46
N THR A 76 8.54 -11.12 -5.30
CA THR A 76 9.16 -10.04 -6.09
C THR A 76 8.42 -8.72 -5.97
N VAL A 77 9.05 -7.66 -6.48
CA VAL A 77 8.44 -6.34 -6.72
C VAL A 77 8.63 -5.95 -8.17
N SER A 78 7.54 -5.77 -8.91
CA SER A 78 7.58 -5.20 -10.26
C SER A 78 7.69 -3.67 -10.18
N VAL A 79 8.66 -3.08 -10.91
CA VAL A 79 8.87 -1.63 -10.99
C VAL A 79 8.37 -1.14 -12.33
N ILE A 80 7.30 -0.33 -12.32
CA ILE A 80 6.63 0.18 -13.52
C ILE A 80 7.07 1.63 -13.75
N ASN A 81 7.60 1.94 -14.93
CA ASN A 81 7.80 3.31 -15.38
C ASN A 81 6.45 3.94 -15.73
N THR A 82 6.02 4.97 -14.98
CA THR A 82 4.68 5.58 -15.15
C THR A 82 4.54 6.42 -16.41
N ALA A 83 5.63 6.79 -17.08
CA ALA A 83 5.59 7.53 -18.33
C ALA A 83 5.29 6.61 -19.53
N THR A 84 5.77 5.36 -19.47
CA THR A 84 5.60 4.35 -20.53
C THR A 84 4.57 3.28 -20.21
N ASN A 85 4.17 3.16 -18.92
CA ASN A 85 3.33 2.08 -18.39
C ASN A 85 3.91 0.68 -18.70
N THR A 86 5.20 0.51 -18.48
CA THR A 86 5.90 -0.77 -18.69
C THR A 86 6.69 -1.15 -17.46
N VAL A 87 6.76 -2.45 -17.12
CA VAL A 87 7.70 -2.97 -16.13
C VAL A 87 9.11 -2.82 -16.67
N VAL A 88 9.99 -2.17 -15.90
CA VAL A 88 11.40 -1.93 -16.28
C VAL A 88 12.36 -2.87 -15.58
N VAL A 89 11.96 -3.38 -14.41
CA VAL A 89 12.72 -4.35 -13.62
C VAL A 89 11.80 -5.07 -12.64
N THR A 90 12.14 -6.31 -12.31
CA THR A 90 11.57 -7.09 -11.21
C THR A 90 12.63 -7.31 -10.16
N VAL A 91 12.35 -6.93 -8.90
CA VAL A 91 13.29 -6.96 -7.77
C VAL A 91 12.92 -8.12 -6.86
N PRO A 92 13.78 -9.13 -6.66
CA PRO A 92 13.54 -10.17 -5.65
C PRO A 92 13.54 -9.58 -4.24
N VAL A 93 12.56 -9.98 -3.42
CA VAL A 93 12.40 -9.59 -2.01
C VAL A 93 12.24 -10.83 -1.13
N GLY A 94 11.55 -10.77 -0.01
CA GLY A 94 11.24 -11.95 0.80
C GLY A 94 9.92 -12.60 0.38
N ASP A 95 9.53 -13.66 1.11
CA ASP A 95 8.37 -14.49 0.79
C ASP A 95 7.05 -13.79 1.10
N ALA A 96 6.09 -13.94 0.18
CA ALA A 96 4.74 -13.39 0.25
C ALA A 96 4.73 -11.86 0.49
N PRO A 97 5.35 -11.04 -0.37
CA PRO A 97 5.35 -9.59 -0.23
C PRO A 97 3.91 -9.06 -0.35
N TRP A 98 3.54 -8.15 0.59
CA TRP A 98 2.17 -7.66 0.69
C TRP A 98 2.07 -6.16 0.45
N GLY A 99 2.50 -5.35 1.42
CA GLY A 99 2.44 -3.90 1.36
C GLY A 99 3.74 -3.28 0.86
N VAL A 100 3.61 -2.15 0.18
CA VAL A 100 4.76 -1.37 -0.27
C VAL A 100 4.57 0.12 0.01
N ALA A 101 5.63 0.81 0.43
CA ALA A 101 5.63 2.26 0.60
C ALA A 101 6.95 2.87 0.14
N VAL A 102 6.90 3.99 -0.58
CA VAL A 102 8.08 4.72 -1.03
C VAL A 102 8.35 5.89 -0.08
N SER A 103 9.64 6.10 0.26
CA SER A 103 10.05 7.24 1.10
C SER A 103 9.72 8.59 0.42
N PRO A 104 9.42 9.65 1.18
CA PRO A 104 9.07 10.96 0.61
C PRO A 104 10.15 11.59 -0.27
N ASP A 105 11.42 11.22 -0.06
CA ASP A 105 12.55 11.65 -0.89
C ASP A 105 12.76 10.76 -2.12
N GLY A 106 11.94 9.70 -2.27
CA GLY A 106 11.99 8.76 -3.38
C GLY A 106 13.21 7.83 -3.41
N THR A 107 14.05 7.82 -2.35
CA THR A 107 15.33 7.06 -2.36
C THR A 107 15.19 5.61 -1.91
N ARG A 108 14.09 5.25 -1.26
CA ARG A 108 13.83 3.91 -0.70
C ARG A 108 12.39 3.48 -0.95
N ALA A 109 12.21 2.17 -1.20
CA ALA A 109 10.92 1.50 -1.08
C ALA A 109 11.02 0.45 0.03
N TYR A 110 9.96 0.35 0.84
CA TYR A 110 9.81 -0.60 1.95
C TYR A 110 8.73 -1.59 1.57
N VAL A 111 9.04 -2.88 1.65
CA VAL A 111 8.14 -3.98 1.24
C VAL A 111 8.00 -4.95 2.40
N THR A 112 6.79 -5.19 2.86
CA THR A 112 6.53 -6.18 3.90
C THR A 112 6.53 -7.57 3.30
N ASN A 113 7.28 -8.51 3.89
CA ASN A 113 7.34 -9.91 3.51
C ASN A 113 6.56 -10.70 4.56
N ARG A 114 5.30 -11.02 4.24
CA ARG A 114 4.34 -11.56 5.21
C ARG A 114 4.81 -12.88 5.81
N ALA A 115 5.27 -13.81 4.98
CA ALA A 115 5.66 -15.14 5.44
C ALA A 115 6.98 -15.13 6.22
N ASP A 116 7.89 -14.20 5.90
CA ASP A 116 9.20 -14.09 6.56
C ASP A 116 9.20 -13.30 7.86
N GLY A 117 8.15 -12.53 8.15
CA GLY A 117 8.15 -11.60 9.28
C GLY A 117 9.18 -10.48 9.13
N THR A 118 9.44 -10.00 7.91
CA THR A 118 10.47 -9.01 7.61
C THR A 118 9.96 -7.87 6.73
N VAL A 119 10.78 -6.82 6.61
CA VAL A 119 10.62 -5.75 5.63
C VAL A 119 11.88 -5.67 4.76
N SER A 120 11.74 -5.82 3.45
CA SER A 120 12.80 -5.53 2.48
C SER A 120 12.89 -4.03 2.22
N VAL A 121 14.11 -3.47 2.24
CA VAL A 121 14.38 -2.07 1.92
C VAL A 121 15.08 -2.01 0.58
N ILE A 122 14.42 -1.49 -0.44
CA ILE A 122 14.93 -1.35 -1.80
C ILE A 122 15.54 0.03 -1.97
N ASN A 123 16.75 0.11 -2.55
CA ASN A 123 17.32 1.34 -3.07
C ASN A 123 16.73 1.62 -4.46
N THR A 124 15.93 2.67 -4.59
CA THR A 124 15.20 2.99 -5.82
C THR A 124 16.09 3.47 -6.99
N ALA A 125 17.30 3.93 -6.71
CA ALA A 125 18.26 4.32 -7.77
C ALA A 125 18.96 3.12 -8.42
N THR A 126 18.96 1.96 -7.78
CA THR A 126 19.62 0.73 -8.25
C THR A 126 18.69 -0.47 -8.31
N ASP A 127 17.45 -0.32 -7.83
CA ASP A 127 16.45 -1.37 -7.70
C ASP A 127 17.00 -2.66 -7.07
N THR A 128 17.73 -2.47 -5.96
CA THR A 128 18.32 -3.58 -5.19
C THR A 128 17.91 -3.52 -3.73
N VAL A 129 17.68 -4.68 -3.11
CA VAL A 129 17.48 -4.78 -1.66
C VAL A 129 18.79 -4.45 -0.95
N VAL A 130 18.76 -3.42 -0.08
CA VAL A 130 19.93 -2.95 0.69
C VAL A 130 19.86 -3.33 2.15
N ALA A 131 18.69 -3.75 2.64
CA ALA A 131 18.50 -4.26 3.98
C ALA A 131 17.25 -5.14 4.05
N THR A 132 17.26 -6.13 4.95
CA THR A 132 16.09 -6.90 5.39
C THR A 132 15.95 -6.70 6.89
N VAL A 133 14.81 -6.15 7.32
CA VAL A 133 14.55 -5.74 8.72
C VAL A 133 13.58 -6.70 9.35
N PRO A 134 13.95 -7.48 10.38
CA PRO A 134 12.99 -8.29 11.14
C PRO A 134 11.96 -7.41 11.84
N VAL A 135 10.68 -7.79 11.77
CA VAL A 135 9.54 -7.13 12.41
C VAL A 135 8.69 -8.15 13.19
N GLY A 136 7.41 -7.94 13.37
CA GLY A 136 6.52 -8.92 14.00
C GLY A 136 6.00 -9.97 13.00
N LEU A 137 5.09 -10.83 13.48
CA LEU A 137 4.52 -11.92 12.70
C LEU A 137 3.50 -11.40 11.67
N GLU A 138 3.59 -11.93 10.45
CA GLU A 138 2.71 -11.60 9.32
C GLU A 138 2.58 -10.09 9.08
N PRO A 139 3.69 -9.36 8.74
CA PRO A 139 3.60 -7.95 8.43
C PRO A 139 2.78 -7.71 7.15
N LEU A 140 1.83 -6.76 7.20
CA LEU A 140 0.95 -6.43 6.08
C LEU A 140 1.16 -4.99 5.60
N GLY A 141 0.54 -4.01 6.24
CA GLY A 141 0.63 -2.61 5.84
C GLY A 141 1.97 -1.97 6.22
N VAL A 142 2.44 -1.04 5.41
CA VAL A 142 3.60 -0.21 5.71
C VAL A 142 3.36 1.24 5.28
N ALA A 143 3.74 2.20 6.12
CA ALA A 143 3.70 3.63 5.79
C ALA A 143 4.93 4.36 6.30
N VAL A 144 5.52 5.22 5.45
CA VAL A 144 6.67 6.05 5.82
C VAL A 144 6.20 7.41 6.32
N SER A 145 6.80 7.91 7.40
CA SER A 145 6.51 9.25 7.92
C SER A 145 6.86 10.35 6.90
N PRO A 146 6.14 11.48 6.89
CA PRO A 146 6.37 12.56 5.92
C PRO A 146 7.78 13.17 5.96
N ASP A 147 8.46 13.09 7.10
CA ASP A 147 9.86 13.50 7.26
C ASP A 147 10.87 12.44 6.80
N GLY A 148 10.38 11.25 6.39
CA GLY A 148 11.19 10.12 5.94
C GLY A 148 11.98 9.41 7.03
N THR A 149 11.80 9.75 8.32
CA THR A 149 12.67 9.25 9.40
C THR A 149 12.22 7.92 10.01
N ARG A 150 10.95 7.54 9.79
CA ARG A 150 10.35 6.32 10.34
C ARG A 150 9.45 5.62 9.32
N ALA A 151 9.40 4.28 9.38
CA ALA A 151 8.38 3.47 8.74
C ALA A 151 7.60 2.71 9.82
N TYR A 152 6.26 2.67 9.67
CA TYR A 152 5.33 1.99 10.55
C TYR A 152 4.81 0.76 9.82
N VAL A 153 4.89 -0.41 10.45
CA VAL A 153 4.56 -1.72 9.86
C VAL A 153 3.56 -2.41 10.76
N THR A 154 2.40 -2.76 10.25
CA THR A 154 1.40 -3.57 10.97
C THR A 154 1.82 -5.03 10.97
N ASN A 155 1.76 -5.69 12.12
CA ASN A 155 2.07 -7.11 12.29
C ASN A 155 0.75 -7.81 12.64
N PHE A 156 0.10 -8.40 11.65
CA PHE A 156 -1.26 -8.93 11.71
C PHE A 156 -1.45 -9.95 12.85
N SER A 157 -0.64 -11.00 12.87
CA SER A 157 -0.75 -12.07 13.89
C SER A 157 -0.12 -11.71 15.23
N ALA A 158 0.62 -10.59 15.33
CA ALA A 158 1.23 -10.14 16.58
C ALA A 158 0.44 -9.02 17.27
N ASN A 159 -0.60 -8.47 16.66
CA ASN A 159 -1.42 -7.37 17.20
C ASN A 159 -0.58 -6.15 17.57
N THR A 160 0.43 -5.84 16.76
CA THR A 160 1.37 -4.75 17.01
C THR A 160 1.69 -3.95 15.75
N VAL A 161 2.30 -2.78 15.97
CA VAL A 161 2.96 -1.99 14.93
C VAL A 161 4.45 -1.89 15.25
N SER A 162 5.31 -2.33 14.34
CA SER A 162 6.75 -2.10 14.39
C SER A 162 7.10 -0.72 13.83
N VAL A 163 7.95 0.03 14.56
CA VAL A 163 8.47 1.33 14.10
C VAL A 163 9.92 1.17 13.70
N ILE A 164 10.20 1.28 12.41
CA ILE A 164 11.55 1.19 11.84
C ILE A 164 12.15 2.59 11.75
N LYS A 165 13.37 2.78 12.25
CA LYS A 165 14.17 3.98 12.02
C LYS A 165 14.88 3.84 10.67
N THR A 166 14.52 4.70 9.70
CA THR A 166 14.88 4.53 8.30
C THR A 166 16.37 4.69 7.99
N ASN A 167 17.09 5.53 8.74
CA ASN A 167 18.52 5.76 8.53
C ASN A 167 19.41 4.62 9.04
N THR A 168 18.91 3.77 9.94
CA THR A 168 19.63 2.62 10.49
C THR A 168 19.00 1.28 10.10
N ASN A 169 17.80 1.29 9.51
CA ASN A 169 17.02 0.10 9.18
C ASN A 169 16.84 -0.83 10.38
N THR A 170 16.50 -0.26 11.55
CA THR A 170 16.30 -1.01 12.79
C THR A 170 14.93 -0.70 13.41
N VAL A 171 14.27 -1.70 13.99
CA VAL A 171 13.07 -1.49 14.81
C VAL A 171 13.45 -0.78 16.10
N VAL A 172 12.83 0.36 16.36
CA VAL A 172 13.09 1.20 17.56
C VAL A 172 11.92 1.19 18.54
N ALA A 173 10.76 0.69 18.14
CA ALA A 173 9.60 0.50 19.00
C ALA A 173 8.68 -0.57 18.41
N THR A 174 7.97 -1.28 19.30
CA THR A 174 6.85 -2.16 18.97
C THR A 174 5.66 -1.68 19.80
N ILE A 175 4.57 -1.32 19.14
CA ILE A 175 3.40 -0.67 19.74
C ILE A 175 2.25 -1.67 19.72
N PRO A 176 1.69 -2.08 20.87
CA PRO A 176 0.45 -2.85 20.90
C PRO A 176 -0.70 -2.02 20.32
N VAL A 177 -1.54 -2.63 19.49
CA VAL A 177 -2.76 -2.07 18.88
C VAL A 177 -3.92 -3.05 19.09
N GLY A 178 -5.02 -2.90 18.37
CA GLY A 178 -6.11 -3.87 18.39
C GLY A 178 -5.79 -5.15 17.61
N ASP A 179 -6.76 -6.07 17.55
CA ASP A 179 -6.58 -7.40 16.96
C ASP A 179 -6.54 -7.34 15.41
N ALA A 180 -5.65 -8.15 14.85
CA ALA A 180 -5.47 -8.31 13.41
C ALA A 180 -5.25 -6.98 12.65
N PRO A 181 -4.19 -6.18 12.96
CA PRO A 181 -3.95 -4.90 12.28
C PRO A 181 -3.53 -5.10 10.81
N ILE A 182 -4.21 -4.40 9.87
CA ILE A 182 -3.97 -4.50 8.43
C ILE A 182 -3.37 -3.22 7.86
N GLY A 183 -4.17 -2.18 7.70
CA GLY A 183 -3.77 -0.92 7.09
C GLY A 183 -3.08 0.02 8.06
N VAL A 184 -2.16 0.85 7.57
CA VAL A 184 -1.56 1.94 8.33
C VAL A 184 -1.35 3.18 7.46
N ALA A 185 -1.71 4.35 7.97
CA ALA A 185 -1.44 5.63 7.32
C ALA A 185 -0.93 6.66 8.32
N VAL A 186 0.09 7.43 7.93
CA VAL A 186 0.65 8.51 8.74
C VAL A 186 0.05 9.85 8.31
N SER A 187 -0.37 10.67 9.27
CA SER A 187 -0.89 12.01 8.99
C SER A 187 0.15 12.89 8.28
N PRO A 188 -0.26 13.84 7.40
CA PRO A 188 0.67 14.68 6.64
C PRO A 188 1.62 15.54 7.49
N ASN A 189 1.21 15.86 8.73
CA ASN A 189 2.06 16.56 9.70
C ASN A 189 2.97 15.62 10.50
N GLY A 190 2.92 14.31 10.25
CA GLY A 190 3.73 13.30 10.90
C GLY A 190 3.41 13.02 12.37
N THR A 191 2.36 13.63 12.95
CA THR A 191 2.12 13.56 14.41
C THR A 191 1.31 12.36 14.85
N ARG A 192 0.58 11.72 13.92
CA ARG A 192 -0.29 10.56 14.18
C ARG A 192 -0.15 9.50 13.10
N ALA A 193 -0.30 8.23 13.49
CA ALA A 193 -0.55 7.13 12.58
C ALA A 193 -1.89 6.48 12.92
N TYR A 194 -2.64 6.08 11.90
CA TYR A 194 -3.94 5.43 11.98
C TYR A 194 -3.77 3.99 11.52
N VAL A 195 -4.26 3.04 12.33
CA VAL A 195 -4.10 1.59 12.09
C VAL A 195 -5.47 0.93 12.15
N THR A 196 -5.87 0.24 11.11
CA THR A 196 -7.10 -0.57 11.10
C THR A 196 -6.88 -1.88 11.83
N ASN A 197 -7.76 -2.25 12.75
CA ASN A 197 -7.76 -3.50 13.50
C ASN A 197 -8.98 -4.30 13.04
N SER A 198 -8.77 -5.30 12.17
CA SER A 198 -9.87 -5.92 11.41
C SER A 198 -10.78 -6.80 12.27
N ASP A 199 -10.25 -7.44 13.30
CA ASP A 199 -11.05 -8.32 14.17
C ASP A 199 -11.73 -7.57 15.33
N ASP A 200 -11.29 -6.30 15.59
CA ASP A 200 -11.91 -5.44 16.63
C ASP A 200 -12.87 -4.40 16.06
N ASP A 201 -13.02 -4.29 14.75
CA ASP A 201 -13.85 -3.27 14.09
C ASP A 201 -13.48 -1.84 14.51
N THR A 202 -12.17 -1.58 14.67
CA THR A 202 -11.67 -0.31 15.18
C THR A 202 -10.49 0.25 14.38
N VAL A 203 -10.19 1.53 14.65
CA VAL A 203 -8.95 2.18 14.24
C VAL A 203 -8.17 2.64 15.46
N SER A 204 -6.95 2.15 15.63
CA SER A 204 -6.00 2.66 16.63
C SER A 204 -5.32 3.93 16.13
N VAL A 205 -5.30 4.99 16.98
CA VAL A 205 -4.59 6.26 16.69
C VAL A 205 -3.32 6.31 17.51
N ILE A 206 -2.17 6.21 16.84
CA ILE A 206 -0.85 6.25 17.47
C ILE A 206 -0.32 7.69 17.45
N LYS A 207 0.15 8.19 18.59
CA LYS A 207 0.92 9.40 18.68
C LYS A 207 2.40 9.10 18.37
N THR A 208 2.91 9.63 17.27
CA THR A 208 4.19 9.21 16.68
C THR A 208 5.43 9.60 17.50
N ASN A 209 5.39 10.70 18.22
CA ASN A 209 6.51 11.15 19.05
C ASN A 209 6.70 10.34 20.34
N THR A 210 5.63 9.69 20.84
CA THR A 210 5.66 8.84 22.05
C THR A 210 5.54 7.35 21.74
N ASN A 211 5.16 7.00 20.49
CA ASN A 211 4.86 5.64 20.08
C ASN A 211 3.80 4.97 20.99
N THR A 212 2.70 5.69 21.28
CA THR A 212 1.61 5.20 22.13
C THR A 212 0.27 5.36 21.43
N VAL A 213 -0.65 4.40 21.60
CA VAL A 213 -2.05 4.54 21.19
C VAL A 213 -2.72 5.57 22.11
N VAL A 214 -3.33 6.60 21.51
CA VAL A 214 -3.99 7.71 22.23
C VAL A 214 -5.52 7.72 22.05
N ALA A 215 -6.03 6.94 21.09
CA ALA A 215 -7.45 6.73 20.87
C ALA A 215 -7.67 5.42 20.12
N THR A 216 -8.83 4.79 20.36
CA THR A 216 -9.40 3.69 19.57
C THR A 216 -10.77 4.15 19.10
N ILE A 217 -11.00 4.10 17.79
CA ILE A 217 -12.18 4.64 17.13
C ILE A 217 -12.99 3.48 16.56
N PRO A 218 -14.23 3.23 17.02
CA PRO A 218 -15.11 2.25 16.37
C PRO A 218 -15.43 2.70 14.93
N VAL A 219 -15.40 1.75 13.98
CA VAL A 219 -15.74 1.92 12.57
C VAL A 219 -16.73 0.83 12.13
N GLY A 220 -16.84 0.51 10.86
CA GLY A 220 -17.65 -0.63 10.41
C GLY A 220 -16.91 -1.95 10.51
N ASP A 221 -17.57 -3.05 10.11
CA ASP A 221 -17.08 -4.43 10.25
C ASP A 221 -15.89 -4.70 9.30
N PHE A 222 -14.88 -5.35 9.83
CA PHE A 222 -13.64 -5.75 9.14
C PHE A 222 -12.92 -4.57 8.44
N PRO A 223 -12.44 -3.54 9.18
CA PRO A 223 -11.73 -2.43 8.57
C PRO A 223 -10.39 -2.87 7.97
N PHE A 224 -10.17 -2.51 6.68
CA PHE A 224 -9.03 -2.99 5.91
C PHE A 224 -8.02 -1.88 5.58
N GLY A 225 -8.34 -1.01 4.65
CA GLY A 225 -7.49 0.09 4.22
C GLY A 225 -7.74 1.37 5.00
N VAL A 226 -6.72 2.23 5.10
CA VAL A 226 -6.86 3.58 5.66
C VAL A 226 -6.01 4.58 4.89
N ALA A 227 -6.59 5.74 4.58
CA ALA A 227 -5.88 6.86 3.97
C ALA A 227 -6.24 8.18 4.64
N VAL A 228 -5.24 9.03 4.90
CA VAL A 228 -5.45 10.36 5.49
C VAL A 228 -5.46 11.41 4.39
N SER A 229 -6.42 12.35 4.44
CA SER A 229 -6.49 13.47 3.50
C SER A 229 -5.23 14.34 3.54
N PRO A 230 -4.82 14.97 2.43
CA PRO A 230 -3.60 15.79 2.36
C PRO A 230 -3.58 16.98 3.34
N ASP A 231 -4.76 17.51 3.70
CA ASP A 231 -4.91 18.55 4.74
C ASP A 231 -4.87 18.00 6.17
N GLY A 232 -4.85 16.66 6.32
CA GLY A 232 -4.80 15.98 7.60
C GLY A 232 -6.10 16.03 8.40
N THR A 233 -7.21 16.54 7.85
CA THR A 233 -8.46 16.75 8.59
C THR A 233 -9.36 15.54 8.64
N ARG A 234 -9.19 14.59 7.71
CA ARG A 234 -10.00 13.36 7.60
C ARG A 234 -9.14 12.12 7.37
N ALA A 235 -9.61 10.99 7.86
CA ALA A 235 -9.15 9.67 7.46
C ALA A 235 -10.33 8.87 6.90
N TYR A 236 -10.08 8.13 5.83
CA TYR A 236 -11.03 7.26 5.14
C TYR A 236 -10.63 5.82 5.42
N VAL A 237 -11.57 5.03 5.92
CA VAL A 237 -11.36 3.63 6.32
C VAL A 237 -12.36 2.76 5.59
N THR A 238 -11.89 1.77 4.85
CA THR A 238 -12.74 0.77 4.19
C THR A 238 -13.18 -0.28 5.19
N ASN A 239 -14.46 -0.61 5.23
CA ASN A 239 -15.06 -1.65 6.07
C ASN A 239 -15.53 -2.78 5.14
N SER A 240 -14.74 -3.86 5.05
CA SER A 240 -14.89 -4.85 3.98
C SER A 240 -16.13 -5.73 4.12
N ASP A 241 -16.62 -5.97 5.35
CA ASP A 241 -17.81 -6.78 5.57
C ASP A 241 -19.10 -5.95 5.59
N ASP A 242 -18.99 -4.60 5.64
CA ASP A 242 -20.14 -3.67 5.60
C ASP A 242 -20.34 -3.02 4.24
N ASP A 243 -19.44 -3.20 3.28
CA ASP A 243 -19.46 -2.55 1.95
C ASP A 243 -19.50 -1.02 2.06
N THR A 244 -18.76 -0.47 3.02
CA THR A 244 -18.76 0.97 3.31
C THR A 244 -17.37 1.56 3.50
N VAL A 245 -17.31 2.90 3.53
CA VAL A 245 -16.16 3.68 3.96
C VAL A 245 -16.55 4.56 5.14
N SER A 246 -15.89 4.39 6.29
CA SER A 246 -15.98 5.29 7.42
C SER A 246 -15.11 6.52 7.23
N VAL A 247 -15.67 7.73 7.40
CA VAL A 247 -14.93 9.00 7.36
C VAL A 247 -14.70 9.50 8.77
N ILE A 248 -13.46 9.48 9.22
CA ILE A 248 -13.03 9.92 10.55
C ILE A 248 -12.59 11.38 10.49
N ARG A 249 -13.11 12.22 11.39
CA ARG A 249 -12.56 13.55 11.64
C ARG A 249 -11.38 13.44 12.60
N THR A 250 -10.18 13.80 12.14
CA THR A 250 -8.92 13.52 12.84
C THR A 250 -8.69 14.32 14.11
N ASN A 251 -9.24 15.53 14.21
CA ASN A 251 -9.07 16.37 15.40
C ASN A 251 -9.95 15.93 16.58
N THR A 252 -11.08 15.24 16.32
CA THR A 252 -11.99 14.72 17.34
C THR A 252 -11.92 13.21 17.51
N ASN A 253 -11.27 12.50 16.56
CA ASN A 253 -11.24 11.03 16.48
C ASN A 253 -12.66 10.42 16.48
N THR A 254 -13.54 10.95 15.65
CA THR A 254 -14.94 10.48 15.54
C THR A 254 -15.29 10.22 14.08
N VAL A 255 -16.06 9.16 13.82
CA VAL A 255 -16.70 8.93 12.51
C VAL A 255 -17.76 10.00 12.29
N VAL A 256 -17.69 10.70 11.16
CA VAL A 256 -18.60 11.80 10.78
C VAL A 256 -19.46 11.47 9.57
N ALA A 257 -19.14 10.41 8.84
CA ALA A 257 -19.93 9.87 7.73
C ALA A 257 -19.58 8.40 7.51
N THR A 258 -20.55 7.64 7.00
CA THR A 258 -20.37 6.29 6.46
C THR A 258 -20.91 6.32 5.04
N ILE A 259 -20.10 5.92 4.07
CA ILE A 259 -20.35 6.04 2.63
C ILE A 259 -20.51 4.63 2.06
N PRO A 260 -21.69 4.25 1.51
CA PRO A 260 -21.82 3.00 0.78
C PRO A 260 -20.94 3.00 -0.47
N VAL A 261 -20.26 1.88 -0.74
CA VAL A 261 -19.42 1.63 -1.92
C VAL A 261 -19.78 0.29 -2.55
N GLY A 262 -18.92 -0.32 -3.34
CA GLY A 262 -19.14 -1.68 -3.85
C GLY A 262 -18.72 -2.76 -2.86
N ASP A 263 -18.84 -4.03 -3.27
CA ASP A 263 -18.65 -5.21 -2.41
C ASP A 263 -17.17 -5.43 -2.03
N VAL A 264 -16.94 -5.74 -0.75
CA VAL A 264 -15.63 -6.05 -0.15
C VAL A 264 -14.60 -4.94 -0.41
N PRO A 265 -14.82 -3.70 0.09
CA PRO A 265 -13.87 -2.62 -0.12
C PRO A 265 -12.55 -2.87 0.63
N GLN A 266 -11.41 -2.69 -0.08
CA GLN A 266 -10.07 -2.95 0.43
C GLN A 266 -9.19 -1.71 0.43
N GLY A 267 -8.32 -1.56 -0.57
CA GLY A 267 -7.42 -0.41 -0.67
C GLY A 267 -8.17 0.91 -0.82
N VAL A 268 -7.61 1.98 -0.24
CA VAL A 268 -8.13 3.35 -0.39
C VAL A 268 -7.00 4.35 -0.54
N ALA A 269 -7.12 5.27 -1.52
CA ALA A 269 -6.20 6.38 -1.70
C ALA A 269 -6.93 7.70 -1.89
N VAL A 270 -6.42 8.76 -1.27
CA VAL A 270 -6.94 10.13 -1.45
C VAL A 270 -6.07 10.86 -2.47
N SER A 271 -6.71 11.58 -3.41
CA SER A 271 -6.02 12.43 -4.37
C SER A 271 -5.22 13.52 -3.68
N ARG A 272 -4.12 13.97 -4.31
CA ARG A 272 -3.21 14.96 -3.72
C ARG A 272 -3.87 16.31 -3.43
N ASP A 273 -4.89 16.69 -4.20
CA ASP A 273 -5.70 17.89 -3.98
C ASP A 273 -6.78 17.71 -2.91
N GLY A 274 -6.92 16.47 -2.39
CA GLY A 274 -7.89 16.13 -1.35
C GLY A 274 -9.35 16.07 -1.82
N THR A 275 -9.63 16.25 -3.12
CA THR A 275 -11.00 16.35 -3.64
C THR A 275 -11.67 15.02 -3.90
N ARG A 276 -10.89 13.95 -4.04
CA ARG A 276 -11.36 12.59 -4.38
C ARG A 276 -10.71 11.52 -3.50
N ALA A 277 -11.47 10.47 -3.17
CA ALA A 277 -10.93 9.22 -2.68
C ALA A 277 -11.30 8.09 -3.65
N TYR A 278 -10.36 7.19 -3.90
CA TYR A 278 -10.50 6.01 -4.74
C TYR A 278 -10.51 4.80 -3.82
N VAL A 279 -11.54 3.97 -3.93
CA VAL A 279 -11.78 2.80 -3.07
C VAL A 279 -11.89 1.57 -3.95
N ILE A 280 -11.10 0.57 -3.67
CA ILE A 280 -11.16 -0.73 -4.34
C ILE A 280 -12.37 -1.50 -3.83
N ASN A 281 -13.18 -2.06 -4.72
CA ASN A 281 -14.26 -3.01 -4.43
C ASN A 281 -13.83 -4.36 -5.01
N ALA A 282 -13.34 -5.26 -4.13
CA ALA A 282 -12.59 -6.44 -4.59
C ALA A 282 -13.48 -7.52 -5.21
N ASP A 283 -14.74 -7.64 -4.78
CA ASP A 283 -15.69 -8.64 -5.33
C ASP A 283 -16.49 -8.10 -6.51
N ASP A 284 -16.48 -6.77 -6.75
CA ASP A 284 -17.16 -6.12 -7.89
C ASP A 284 -16.23 -5.85 -9.07
N ASP A 285 -14.92 -6.05 -8.94
CA ASP A 285 -13.91 -5.72 -9.94
C ASP A 285 -13.95 -4.24 -10.35
N THR A 286 -14.20 -3.36 -9.38
CA THR A 286 -14.34 -1.92 -9.63
C THR A 286 -13.58 -1.05 -8.63
N VAL A 287 -13.48 0.24 -8.99
CA VAL A 287 -13.03 1.31 -8.09
C VAL A 287 -14.16 2.32 -7.91
N SER A 288 -14.63 2.52 -6.69
CA SER A 288 -15.53 3.62 -6.33
C SER A 288 -14.74 4.93 -6.17
N MET A 289 -15.13 5.96 -6.89
CA MET A 289 -14.59 7.32 -6.73
C MET A 289 -15.53 8.17 -5.87
N ILE A 290 -15.06 8.57 -4.69
CA ILE A 290 -15.79 9.39 -3.74
C ILE A 290 -15.42 10.87 -3.93
N ASN A 291 -16.41 11.75 -3.99
CA ASN A 291 -16.23 13.19 -3.81
C ASN A 291 -16.11 13.47 -2.29
N THR A 292 -14.96 13.95 -1.85
CA THR A 292 -14.64 14.16 -0.43
C THR A 292 -15.39 15.31 0.22
N ALA A 293 -15.86 16.28 -0.57
CA ALA A 293 -16.65 17.41 -0.05
C ALA A 293 -18.10 17.02 0.27
N THR A 294 -18.69 16.13 -0.53
CA THR A 294 -20.08 15.65 -0.38
C THR A 294 -20.18 14.31 0.32
N ASN A 295 -19.08 13.55 0.44
CA ASN A 295 -19.04 12.16 0.91
C ASN A 295 -19.99 11.25 0.12
N THR A 296 -19.95 11.33 -1.20
CA THR A 296 -20.79 10.51 -2.09
C THR A 296 -19.92 9.88 -3.18
N VAL A 297 -20.26 8.64 -3.58
CA VAL A 297 -19.69 8.02 -4.78
C VAL A 297 -20.22 8.74 -6.01
N VAL A 298 -19.31 9.20 -6.88
CA VAL A 298 -19.62 9.97 -8.09
C VAL A 298 -19.23 9.25 -9.38
N ALA A 299 -18.48 8.16 -9.28
CA ALA A 299 -18.18 7.25 -10.38
C ALA A 299 -17.80 5.86 -9.85
N THR A 300 -18.12 4.83 -10.62
CA THR A 300 -17.64 3.46 -10.45
C THR A 300 -16.87 3.08 -11.71
N ILE A 301 -15.62 2.66 -11.57
CA ILE A 301 -14.68 2.45 -12.67
C ILE A 301 -14.36 0.96 -12.74
N PRO A 302 -14.73 0.23 -13.81
CA PRO A 302 -14.33 -1.17 -13.99
C PRO A 302 -12.80 -1.28 -14.13
N VAL A 303 -12.21 -2.31 -13.49
CA VAL A 303 -10.80 -2.66 -13.55
C VAL A 303 -10.63 -4.16 -13.82
N GLY A 304 -9.49 -4.77 -13.50
CA GLY A 304 -9.32 -6.23 -13.65
C GLY A 304 -9.84 -6.99 -12.43
N ASP A 305 -9.72 -8.33 -12.48
CA ASP A 305 -10.28 -9.30 -11.51
C ASP A 305 -9.55 -9.22 -10.14
N ALA A 306 -10.36 -9.22 -9.08
CA ALA A 306 -9.94 -9.16 -7.67
C ALA A 306 -8.95 -8.02 -7.38
N PRO A 307 -9.34 -6.75 -7.60
CA PRO A 307 -8.47 -5.61 -7.31
C PRO A 307 -8.20 -5.50 -5.81
N ARG A 308 -6.95 -5.10 -5.42
CA ARG A 308 -6.48 -5.11 -4.02
C ARG A 308 -6.13 -3.74 -3.48
N GLU A 309 -5.28 -3.01 -4.19
CA GLU A 309 -4.73 -1.74 -3.69
C GLU A 309 -4.75 -0.68 -4.80
N VAL A 310 -4.79 0.59 -4.39
CA VAL A 310 -4.76 1.73 -5.30
C VAL A 310 -3.76 2.78 -4.85
N ALA A 311 -2.97 3.30 -5.77
CA ALA A 311 -2.09 4.45 -5.53
C ALA A 311 -2.31 5.55 -6.56
N VAL A 312 -2.40 6.81 -6.11
CA VAL A 312 -2.54 7.97 -6.99
C VAL A 312 -1.18 8.57 -7.27
N SER A 313 -0.89 8.86 -8.54
CA SER A 313 0.38 9.47 -8.96
C SER A 313 0.60 10.85 -8.30
N PRO A 314 1.85 11.27 -8.05
CA PRO A 314 2.16 12.55 -7.39
C PRO A 314 1.59 13.79 -8.10
N ASN A 315 1.41 13.72 -9.42
CA ASN A 315 0.77 14.79 -10.22
C ASN A 315 -0.76 14.70 -10.26
N GLY A 316 -1.35 13.66 -9.63
CA GLY A 316 -2.79 13.42 -9.54
C GLY A 316 -3.47 12.99 -10.85
N THR A 317 -2.71 12.75 -11.95
CA THR A 317 -3.30 12.48 -13.27
C THR A 317 -3.61 11.00 -13.52
N ARG A 318 -3.06 10.09 -12.73
CA ARG A 318 -3.23 8.63 -12.85
C ARG A 318 -3.46 8.00 -11.49
N ALA A 319 -4.26 6.93 -11.47
CA ALA A 319 -4.33 5.98 -10.37
C ALA A 319 -3.93 4.59 -10.90
N TYR A 320 -3.19 3.84 -10.11
CA TYR A 320 -2.69 2.49 -10.40
C TYR A 320 -3.37 1.52 -9.46
N VAL A 321 -4.01 0.49 -10.01
CA VAL A 321 -4.81 -0.51 -9.28
C VAL A 321 -4.24 -1.89 -9.57
N THR A 322 -3.86 -2.62 -8.56
CA THR A 322 -3.43 -4.03 -8.67
C THR A 322 -4.64 -4.94 -8.82
N ASN A 323 -4.61 -5.85 -9.81
CA ASN A 323 -5.65 -6.84 -10.08
C ASN A 323 -5.05 -8.22 -9.82
N ALA A 324 -5.38 -8.82 -8.67
CA ALA A 324 -4.65 -9.97 -8.15
C ALA A 324 -4.84 -11.24 -8.96
N ASN A 325 -6.03 -11.48 -9.51
CA ASN A 325 -6.30 -12.69 -10.28
C ASN A 325 -5.93 -12.57 -11.77
N ASP A 326 -5.72 -11.33 -12.25
CA ASP A 326 -5.33 -11.09 -13.66
C ASP A 326 -3.82 -10.90 -13.82
N ASP A 327 -3.04 -10.84 -12.73
CA ASP A 327 -1.61 -10.57 -12.74
C ASP A 327 -1.28 -9.25 -13.46
N THR A 328 -2.10 -8.21 -13.23
CA THR A 328 -1.98 -6.93 -13.92
C THR A 328 -2.13 -5.74 -12.98
N VAL A 329 -1.77 -4.58 -13.52
CA VAL A 329 -2.07 -3.27 -12.94
C VAL A 329 -2.89 -2.45 -13.91
N SER A 330 -4.12 -2.06 -13.53
CA SER A 330 -4.94 -1.12 -14.26
C SER A 330 -4.49 0.32 -14.03
N VAL A 331 -4.28 1.10 -15.09
CA VAL A 331 -3.91 2.52 -15.04
C VAL A 331 -5.11 3.37 -15.39
N ILE A 332 -5.66 4.08 -14.40
CA ILE A 332 -6.84 4.93 -14.54
C ILE A 332 -6.41 6.36 -14.85
N ASN A 333 -7.01 6.98 -15.85
CA ASN A 333 -6.97 8.43 -16.05
C ASN A 333 -7.96 9.11 -15.09
N THR A 334 -7.46 9.90 -14.15
CA THR A 334 -8.27 10.51 -13.08
C THR A 334 -9.20 11.63 -13.57
N ALA A 335 -8.93 12.21 -14.74
CA ALA A 335 -9.78 13.26 -15.32
C ALA A 335 -11.01 12.66 -16.04
N THR A 336 -10.85 11.50 -16.68
CA THR A 336 -11.93 10.82 -17.44
C THR A 336 -12.56 9.66 -16.70
N ASN A 337 -11.93 9.17 -15.60
CA ASN A 337 -12.33 8.00 -14.83
C ASN A 337 -12.41 6.74 -15.71
N THR A 338 -11.42 6.54 -16.57
CA THR A 338 -11.33 5.38 -17.47
C THR A 338 -9.97 4.71 -17.36
N VAL A 339 -9.92 3.39 -17.48
CA VAL A 339 -8.67 2.64 -17.64
C VAL A 339 -8.06 2.97 -18.99
N VAL A 340 -6.80 3.42 -19.00
CA VAL A 340 -6.07 3.84 -20.22
C VAL A 340 -4.90 2.90 -20.56
N ALA A 341 -4.53 2.02 -19.64
CA ALA A 341 -3.56 0.97 -19.85
C ALA A 341 -3.77 -0.15 -18.84
N THR A 342 -3.41 -1.37 -19.22
CA THR A 342 -3.28 -2.55 -18.34
C THR A 342 -1.84 -3.04 -18.48
N VAL A 343 -1.12 -3.12 -17.37
CA VAL A 343 0.31 -3.46 -17.32
C VAL A 343 0.45 -4.85 -16.73
N PRO A 344 0.96 -5.85 -17.47
CA PRO A 344 1.27 -7.16 -16.90
C PRO A 344 2.37 -7.02 -15.84
N VAL A 345 2.23 -7.75 -14.73
CA VAL A 345 3.19 -7.88 -13.63
C VAL A 345 3.36 -9.37 -13.29
N ASP A 346 4.11 -9.69 -12.23
CA ASP A 346 4.25 -11.07 -11.79
C ASP A 346 3.02 -11.51 -10.94
N ASP A 347 2.97 -12.77 -10.51
CA ASP A 347 1.79 -13.45 -9.97
C ASP A 347 1.25 -12.84 -8.67
N LEU A 348 -0.05 -12.64 -8.63
CA LEU A 348 -0.87 -12.20 -7.51
C LEU A 348 -0.40 -10.85 -6.93
N PRO A 349 -0.49 -9.72 -7.68
CA PRO A 349 -0.10 -8.41 -7.19
C PRO A 349 -1.04 -7.90 -6.08
N PHE A 350 -0.46 -7.45 -4.95
CA PHE A 350 -1.20 -6.89 -3.81
C PHE A 350 -0.98 -5.39 -3.66
N GLY A 351 0.08 -5.00 -2.99
CA GLY A 351 0.35 -3.59 -2.69
C GLY A 351 0.92 -2.82 -3.88
N VAL A 352 0.57 -1.54 -3.99
CA VAL A 352 1.17 -0.62 -4.95
C VAL A 352 1.50 0.73 -4.30
N ALA A 353 2.70 1.25 -4.56
CA ALA A 353 3.08 2.60 -4.14
C ALA A 353 3.82 3.32 -5.26
N ILE A 354 3.64 4.64 -5.33
CA ILE A 354 4.27 5.46 -6.38
C ILE A 354 5.26 6.43 -5.76
N GLY A 355 6.46 6.46 -6.31
CA GLY A 355 7.53 7.36 -5.88
C GLY A 355 8.21 8.08 -7.04
N VAL A 356 8.85 9.20 -6.72
CA VAL A 356 9.70 9.94 -7.66
C VAL A 356 11.14 9.58 -7.34
N VAL A 357 11.80 8.83 -8.23
CA VAL A 357 13.23 8.51 -8.12
C VAL A 357 14.05 9.74 -8.47
N PRO A 358 14.88 10.26 -7.55
CA PRO A 358 15.62 11.50 -7.78
C PRO A 358 16.80 11.31 -8.74
N CYS A 359 17.28 12.42 -9.34
CA CYS A 359 18.54 12.42 -10.09
C CYS A 359 19.71 12.02 -9.19
N PRO A 360 20.63 11.13 -9.66
CA PRO A 360 21.86 10.87 -8.94
C PRO A 360 22.64 12.17 -8.71
N GLY A 361 22.94 12.51 -7.44
CA GLY A 361 23.75 13.67 -7.09
C GLY A 361 23.01 14.89 -6.54
N HIS A 362 21.68 14.89 -6.47
CA HIS A 362 20.92 15.92 -5.75
C HIS A 362 20.55 15.42 -4.33
N GLY A 363 21.57 15.21 -3.49
CA GLY A 363 21.35 15.20 -2.05
C GLY A 363 20.77 16.57 -1.64
N LYS A 364 19.80 16.59 -0.68
CA LYS A 364 19.23 17.84 -0.13
C LYS A 364 20.33 18.91 -0.04
N PRO A 365 20.10 20.16 -0.51
CA PRO A 365 21.02 21.25 -0.20
C PRO A 365 21.10 21.32 1.32
N GLY A 366 22.27 20.95 1.87
CA GLY A 366 22.57 21.14 3.27
C GLY A 366 22.27 22.61 3.57
N HIS A 367 21.51 22.89 4.64
CA HIS A 367 21.44 24.23 5.22
C HIS A 367 22.86 24.62 5.63
N GLY A 368 23.65 25.10 4.64
CA GLY A 368 24.88 25.82 4.90
C GLY A 368 24.51 27.05 5.69
N LYS A 369 24.98 27.14 6.95
CA LYS A 369 24.97 28.39 7.67
C LYS A 369 25.57 29.48 6.77
N PRO A 370 24.96 30.67 6.66
CA PRO A 370 25.59 31.77 5.96
C PRO A 370 26.93 32.05 6.61
N GLY A 371 28.02 31.74 5.90
CA GLY A 371 29.36 32.15 6.28
C GLY A 371 29.38 33.66 6.21
N HIS A 372 29.68 34.31 7.35
CA HIS A 372 30.03 35.71 7.39
C HIS A 372 31.39 35.89 6.69
N ASP A 373 31.36 36.08 5.38
CA ASP A 373 32.49 36.65 4.64
C ASP A 373 32.58 38.12 5.00
N ARG A 374 33.51 38.44 5.90
CA ARG A 374 33.98 39.81 6.11
C ARG A 374 34.76 40.26 4.85
N PRO A 375 34.43 41.40 4.24
CA PRO A 375 35.26 41.94 3.17
C PRO A 375 36.63 42.34 3.73
N ASN A 376 37.66 41.77 3.14
CA ASN A 376 39.06 42.12 3.40
C ASN A 376 39.33 43.54 2.82
N HIS A 377 39.48 44.53 3.71
CA HIS A 377 39.93 45.87 3.31
C HIS A 377 41.41 45.80 2.90
N GLY A 378 41.65 45.70 1.61
CA GLY A 378 42.97 45.90 1.02
C GLY A 378 43.46 47.33 1.20
N HIS A 379 44.68 47.44 1.76
CA HIS A 379 45.45 48.66 1.88
C HIS A 379 45.64 49.36 0.52
N ARG A 380 45.24 50.65 0.42
CA ARG A 380 45.67 51.57 -0.62
C ARG A 380 46.98 52.26 -0.17
N PRO A 381 48.01 52.35 -1.03
CA PRO A 381 49.18 53.16 -0.70
C PRO A 381 48.90 54.67 -0.90
N ALA A 382 49.42 55.45 0.03
CA ALA A 382 49.31 56.92 0.01
C ALA A 382 50.11 57.52 -1.15
N LEU A 383 49.49 58.33 -1.97
CA LEU A 383 50.14 59.21 -2.93
C LEU A 383 50.45 60.56 -2.27
N GLY A 384 51.75 60.92 -2.30
CA GLY A 384 52.31 62.10 -1.73
C GLY A 384 51.83 63.39 -2.39
N LYS A 385 51.67 64.41 -1.57
CA LYS A 385 51.47 65.79 -1.99
C LYS A 385 52.77 66.38 -2.49
N HIS A 386 52.80 66.93 -3.68
CA HIS A 386 53.75 67.96 -4.07
C HIS A 386 53.01 69.33 -4.20
N THR A 387 53.57 70.28 -3.45
CA THR A 387 53.26 71.68 -3.45
C THR A 387 53.92 72.37 -4.63
N ALA A 388 53.21 73.26 -5.29
CA ALA A 388 53.63 74.59 -5.71
C ALA A 388 52.38 75.46 -5.93
#